data_6a5b86cf95ce292f265f726fdd547818
#
_entry.id   6a5b86cf95ce292f265f726fdd547818
#
_cell.length_a   1.000
_cell.length_b   1.000
_cell.length_c   1.000
_cell.angle_alpha   90.00
_cell.angle_beta   90.00
_cell.angle_gamma   90.00
#
_symmetry.space_group_name_H-M   'P 1'
#
loop_
_entity.id
_entity.type
_entity.pdbx_description
1 polymer ?
#
loop_
_entity_poly.entity_id
_entity_poly.type
_entity_poly.pdbx_seq_one_letter_code
_entity_poly.pdbx_strand_id
1 'polypeptide(L)'
;MSTKKLGYVRVSSKDQNEERQIVNMRKNGIDERDIFIDKQSGKTMDRENYQYMKKYARTGDTIVFDSLTRLGRTMIDILEEFRYYEEHKINLQFLKEPFINVTYNGDATNDVIQSAIQKATATILSAFAEKERVDTKKRQAEGIAVAQAQGKHLGRPRTQITQEFIDAYNEWKEGRITATAAMKKSNITSSSTFYRVVKRYEVKE
;
A
#
# COMPACT_ATOMS: atom_id res chain seq x y z
N MET A 1 15.74 17.46 -29.85
CA MET A 1 16.17 16.36 -28.91
C MET A 1 15.13 15.26 -29.03
N SER A 2 15.54 13.98 -29.07
CA SER A 2 14.57 12.88 -29.10
C SER A 2 13.86 12.78 -27.77
N THR A 3 12.55 12.73 -27.76
CA THR A 3 11.73 12.50 -26.58
C THR A 3 11.84 11.05 -26.13
N LYS A 4 11.85 10.81 -24.82
CA LYS A 4 11.93 9.48 -24.22
C LYS A 4 10.59 9.00 -23.67
N LYS A 5 10.44 7.69 -23.57
CA LYS A 5 9.40 7.06 -22.77
C LYS A 5 10.02 6.50 -21.50
N LEU A 6 9.50 6.88 -20.33
CA LEU A 6 9.93 6.43 -19.01
C LEU A 6 8.79 5.63 -18.40
N GLY A 7 9.06 4.44 -17.88
CA GLY A 7 8.07 3.59 -17.23
C GLY A 7 8.12 3.72 -15.71
N TYR A 8 6.98 3.81 -15.04
CA TYR A 8 6.90 3.74 -13.60
C TYR A 8 6.10 2.53 -13.12
N VAL A 9 6.72 1.74 -12.25
CA VAL A 9 6.16 0.53 -11.65
C VAL A 9 6.12 0.68 -10.13
N ARG A 10 4.99 0.33 -9.51
CA ARG A 10 4.85 0.35 -8.07
C ARG A 10 4.11 -0.88 -7.57
N VAL A 11 4.68 -1.53 -6.54
CA VAL A 11 4.06 -2.65 -5.83
C VAL A 11 3.94 -2.34 -4.34
N SER A 12 2.89 -2.87 -3.70
CA SER A 12 2.53 -2.53 -2.32
C SER A 12 3.29 -3.32 -1.25
N SER A 13 3.95 -4.42 -1.62
CA SER A 13 4.77 -5.24 -0.74
C SER A 13 6.00 -5.78 -1.47
N LYS A 14 7.01 -6.21 -0.70
CA LYS A 14 8.23 -6.83 -1.26
C LYS A 14 7.94 -8.17 -1.95
N ASP A 15 6.84 -8.83 -1.58
CA ASP A 15 6.47 -10.15 -2.08
C ASP A 15 5.53 -10.10 -3.30
N GLN A 16 5.06 -8.91 -3.70
CA GLN A 16 4.29 -8.75 -4.93
C GLN A 16 5.21 -8.71 -6.14
N ASN A 17 4.91 -9.61 -7.10
CA ASN A 17 5.63 -9.68 -8.36
C ASN A 17 5.31 -8.47 -9.25
N GLU A 18 6.32 -7.62 -9.48
CA GLU A 18 6.27 -6.49 -10.39
C GLU A 18 6.33 -6.87 -11.86
N GLU A 19 6.69 -8.12 -12.16
CA GLU A 19 7.04 -8.58 -13.51
C GLU A 19 5.94 -8.34 -14.53
N ARG A 20 4.66 -8.50 -14.13
CA ARG A 20 3.54 -8.20 -15.02
C ARG A 20 3.52 -6.75 -15.49
N GLN A 21 3.83 -5.79 -14.60
CA GLN A 21 3.88 -4.37 -14.96
C GLN A 21 5.10 -4.09 -15.84
N ILE A 22 6.25 -4.68 -15.54
CA ILE A 22 7.48 -4.56 -16.35
C ILE A 22 7.26 -5.10 -17.77
N VAL A 23 6.64 -6.27 -17.90
CA VAL A 23 6.30 -6.84 -19.22
C VAL A 23 5.37 -5.91 -20.01
N ASN A 24 4.39 -5.28 -19.35
CA ASN A 24 3.53 -4.31 -19.99
C ASN A 24 4.31 -3.07 -20.46
N MET A 25 5.26 -2.56 -19.66
CA MET A 25 6.12 -1.43 -20.04
C MET A 25 6.98 -1.78 -21.26
N ARG A 26 7.61 -2.95 -21.26
CA ARG A 26 8.42 -3.43 -22.41
C ARG A 26 7.58 -3.58 -23.69
N LYS A 27 6.35 -4.12 -23.60
CA LYS A 27 5.42 -4.23 -24.75
C LYS A 27 5.04 -2.85 -25.32
N ASN A 28 5.11 -1.79 -24.52
CA ASN A 28 4.86 -0.41 -24.95
C ASN A 28 6.14 0.32 -25.38
N GLY A 29 7.23 -0.42 -25.64
CA GLY A 29 8.48 0.09 -26.20
C GLY A 29 9.36 0.85 -25.22
N ILE A 30 9.22 0.57 -23.90
CA ILE A 30 10.08 1.18 -22.87
C ILE A 30 11.27 0.25 -22.62
N ASP A 31 12.50 0.80 -22.72
CA ASP A 31 13.72 0.09 -22.40
C ASP A 31 13.79 -0.19 -20.89
N GLU A 32 14.36 -1.32 -20.51
CA GLU A 32 14.42 -1.75 -19.10
C GLU A 32 15.15 -0.74 -18.19
N ARG A 33 16.18 -0.08 -18.70
CA ARG A 33 16.92 0.98 -18.00
C ARG A 33 16.12 2.27 -17.77
N ASP A 34 15.04 2.47 -18.51
CA ASP A 34 14.11 3.59 -18.38
C ASP A 34 12.84 3.22 -17.57
N ILE A 35 12.86 2.06 -16.88
CA ILE A 35 11.80 1.63 -15.97
C ILE A 35 12.22 1.86 -14.51
N PHE A 36 11.48 2.70 -13.81
CA PHE A 36 11.68 3.06 -12.40
C PHE A 36 10.72 2.26 -11.52
N ILE A 37 11.24 1.59 -10.47
CA ILE A 37 10.46 0.64 -9.67
C ILE A 37 10.53 1.02 -8.19
N ASP A 38 9.36 1.25 -7.57
CA ASP A 38 9.23 1.40 -6.12
C ASP A 38 8.45 0.23 -5.50
N LYS A 39 9.05 -0.41 -4.48
CA LYS A 39 8.44 -1.49 -3.70
C LYS A 39 7.95 -0.94 -2.35
N GLN A 40 6.96 -0.06 -2.39
CA GLN A 40 6.44 0.62 -1.21
C GLN A 40 4.93 0.81 -1.26
N SER A 41 4.31 0.95 -0.07
CA SER A 41 2.89 1.27 -0.01
C SER A 41 2.63 2.68 -0.58
N GLY A 42 1.50 2.86 -1.27
CA GLY A 42 1.12 4.15 -1.85
C GLY A 42 0.69 5.24 -0.85
N LYS A 43 1.02 5.09 0.44
CA LYS A 43 0.59 6.05 1.48
C LYS A 43 1.32 7.39 1.40
N THR A 44 2.55 7.40 0.91
CA THR A 44 3.34 8.62 0.75
C THR A 44 3.77 8.78 -0.70
N MET A 45 3.87 10.04 -1.16
CA MET A 45 4.42 10.37 -2.47
C MET A 45 5.95 10.48 -2.45
N ASP A 46 6.55 10.34 -1.26
CA ASP A 46 8.00 10.31 -1.08
C ASP A 46 8.56 8.92 -1.45
N ARG A 47 8.50 8.63 -2.75
CA ARG A 47 8.99 7.40 -3.38
C ARG A 47 10.27 7.73 -4.11
N GLU A 48 11.37 7.13 -3.69
CA GLU A 48 12.72 7.52 -4.12
C GLU A 48 12.89 7.45 -5.64
N ASN A 49 12.54 6.32 -6.25
CA ASN A 49 12.66 6.13 -7.70
C ASN A 49 11.66 6.99 -8.49
N TYR A 50 10.46 7.22 -7.93
CA TYR A 50 9.50 8.14 -8.51
C TYR A 50 10.02 9.58 -8.54
N GLN A 51 10.59 10.06 -7.41
CA GLN A 51 11.16 11.39 -7.32
C GLN A 51 12.38 11.55 -8.24
N TYR A 52 13.21 10.51 -8.33
CA TYR A 52 14.33 10.49 -9.27
C TYR A 52 13.83 10.58 -10.72
N MET A 53 12.84 9.78 -11.11
CA MET A 53 12.23 9.82 -12.44
C MET A 53 11.67 11.21 -12.76
N LYS A 54 10.95 11.85 -11.82
CA LYS A 54 10.43 13.22 -12.00
C LYS A 54 11.53 14.22 -12.31
N LYS A 55 12.66 14.14 -11.61
CA LYS A 55 13.82 15.02 -11.83
C LYS A 55 14.55 14.70 -13.13
N TYR A 56 14.51 13.46 -13.58
CA TYR A 56 15.18 12.99 -14.79
C TYR A 56 14.39 13.34 -16.06
N ALA A 57 13.06 13.31 -15.97
CA ALA A 57 12.17 13.58 -17.09
C ALA A 57 12.29 15.04 -17.58
N ARG A 58 12.18 15.23 -18.89
CA ARG A 58 12.31 16.52 -19.56
C ARG A 58 11.01 16.86 -20.29
N THR A 59 10.86 18.14 -20.63
CA THR A 59 9.79 18.62 -21.50
C THR A 59 9.67 17.78 -22.77
N GLY A 60 8.47 17.29 -23.08
CA GLY A 60 8.18 16.44 -24.22
C GLY A 60 8.37 14.94 -23.98
N ASP A 61 9.05 14.51 -22.90
CA ASP A 61 9.11 13.10 -22.53
C ASP A 61 7.73 12.57 -22.15
N THR A 62 7.54 11.25 -22.21
CA THR A 62 6.29 10.58 -21.84
C THR A 62 6.54 9.66 -20.66
N ILE A 63 5.82 9.87 -19.54
CA ILE A 63 5.82 8.94 -18.43
C ILE A 63 4.65 7.97 -18.55
N VAL A 64 4.95 6.68 -18.49
CA VAL A 64 3.98 5.60 -18.67
C VAL A 64 3.70 4.93 -17.33
N PHE A 65 2.42 4.87 -16.96
CA PHE A 65 1.90 4.18 -15.79
C PHE A 65 1.02 3.00 -16.20
N ASP A 66 1.05 1.88 -15.47
CA ASP A 66 0.11 0.76 -15.70
C ASP A 66 -1.34 1.19 -15.46
N SER A 67 -1.58 2.06 -14.46
CA SER A 67 -2.90 2.63 -14.14
C SER A 67 -2.79 3.92 -13.33
N LEU A 68 -3.87 4.69 -13.26
CA LEU A 68 -3.97 5.92 -12.48
C LEU A 68 -3.60 5.72 -11.00
N THR A 69 -3.91 4.56 -10.44
CA THR A 69 -3.58 4.21 -9.05
C THR A 69 -2.08 4.10 -8.78
N ARG A 70 -1.23 4.08 -9.81
CA ARG A 70 0.23 4.13 -9.68
C ARG A 70 0.74 5.55 -9.50
N LEU A 71 0.05 6.52 -10.09
CA LEU A 71 0.37 7.95 -9.96
C LEU A 71 0.15 8.42 -8.51
N GLY A 72 -1.04 8.31 -7.99
CA GLY A 72 -1.41 8.71 -6.64
C GLY A 72 -2.39 7.75 -5.98
N ARG A 73 -2.64 7.92 -4.70
CA ARG A 73 -3.59 7.14 -3.93
C ARG A 73 -4.84 7.93 -3.55
N THR A 74 -4.68 9.22 -3.34
CA THR A 74 -5.77 10.15 -3.09
C THR A 74 -6.02 11.01 -4.32
N MET A 75 -7.20 11.59 -4.40
CA MET A 75 -7.54 12.54 -5.45
C MET A 75 -6.61 13.77 -5.43
N ILE A 76 -6.26 14.23 -4.23
CA ILE A 76 -5.37 15.39 -4.05
C ILE A 76 -4.00 15.07 -4.65
N ASP A 77 -3.38 13.94 -4.28
CA ASP A 77 -2.09 13.51 -4.82
C ASP A 77 -2.11 13.48 -6.36
N ILE A 78 -3.18 12.90 -6.94
CA ILE A 78 -3.32 12.77 -8.39
C ILE A 78 -3.40 14.13 -9.06
N LEU A 79 -4.21 15.05 -8.53
CA LEU A 79 -4.37 16.40 -9.09
C LEU A 79 -3.08 17.23 -8.98
N GLU A 80 -2.34 17.10 -7.87
CA GLU A 80 -1.03 17.74 -7.70
C GLU A 80 -0.01 17.22 -8.72
N GLU A 81 0.01 15.92 -8.96
CA GLU A 81 0.89 15.31 -9.96
C GLU A 81 0.52 15.73 -11.38
N PHE A 82 -0.78 15.76 -11.73
CA PHE A 82 -1.22 16.27 -13.03
C PHE A 82 -0.77 17.71 -13.26
N ARG A 83 -0.92 18.57 -12.23
CA ARG A 83 -0.46 19.97 -12.30
C ARG A 83 1.04 20.06 -12.54
N TYR A 84 1.83 19.29 -11.79
CA TYR A 84 3.27 19.23 -11.96
C TYR A 84 3.67 18.88 -13.40
N TYR A 85 3.12 17.82 -13.96
CA TYR A 85 3.43 17.37 -15.31
C TYR A 85 2.94 18.34 -16.39
N GLU A 86 1.83 19.01 -16.18
CA GLU A 86 1.34 20.08 -17.02
C GLU A 86 2.30 21.28 -17.06
N GLU A 87 2.76 21.74 -15.90
CA GLU A 87 3.71 22.85 -15.78
C GLU A 87 5.03 22.55 -16.49
N HIS A 88 5.49 21.29 -16.43
CA HIS A 88 6.75 20.87 -17.05
C HIS A 88 6.58 20.38 -18.50
N LYS A 89 5.35 20.36 -19.04
CA LYS A 89 5.02 19.86 -20.37
C LYS A 89 5.53 18.44 -20.62
N ILE A 90 5.33 17.55 -19.63
CA ILE A 90 5.66 16.14 -19.67
C ILE A 90 4.39 15.36 -19.95
N ASN A 91 4.41 14.51 -20.96
CA ASN A 91 3.27 13.71 -21.37
C ASN A 91 3.02 12.57 -20.38
N LEU A 92 1.75 12.21 -20.20
CA LEU A 92 1.33 11.08 -19.36
C LEU A 92 0.59 10.03 -20.18
N GLN A 93 0.94 8.78 -19.99
CA GLN A 93 0.27 7.64 -20.61
C GLN A 93 -0.13 6.62 -19.55
N PHE A 94 -1.42 6.24 -19.54
CA PHE A 94 -1.98 5.22 -18.65
C PHE A 94 -2.43 4.04 -19.50
N LEU A 95 -1.83 2.85 -19.24
CA LEU A 95 -2.07 1.68 -20.08
C LEU A 95 -3.48 1.10 -19.92
N LYS A 96 -4.05 1.18 -18.71
CA LYS A 96 -5.41 0.70 -18.42
C LYS A 96 -6.50 1.74 -18.67
N GLU A 97 -6.15 3.00 -18.57
CA GLU A 97 -7.08 4.13 -18.75
C GLU A 97 -6.58 5.07 -19.86
N PRO A 98 -6.53 4.62 -21.16
CA PRO A 98 -5.95 5.44 -22.25
C PRO A 98 -6.67 6.76 -22.48
N PHE A 99 -7.94 6.84 -22.09
CA PHE A 99 -8.77 8.04 -22.25
C PHE A 99 -8.37 9.22 -21.34
N ILE A 100 -7.47 8.99 -20.36
CA ILE A 100 -6.89 10.05 -19.54
C ILE A 100 -5.44 10.38 -19.93
N ASN A 101 -4.94 9.86 -21.04
CA ASN A 101 -3.61 10.19 -21.52
C ASN A 101 -3.49 11.68 -21.83
N VAL A 102 -2.35 12.27 -21.48
CA VAL A 102 -2.03 13.68 -21.70
C VAL A 102 -0.89 13.78 -22.70
N THR A 103 -1.07 14.56 -23.75
CA THR A 103 -0.02 14.83 -24.74
C THR A 103 0.02 16.33 -25.03
N TYR A 104 1.17 16.94 -24.75
CA TYR A 104 1.43 18.35 -25.04
C TYR A 104 2.15 18.46 -26.38
N ASN A 105 1.44 18.93 -27.41
CA ASN A 105 1.96 19.04 -28.78
C ASN A 105 2.25 20.47 -29.21
N GLY A 106 2.21 21.44 -28.29
CA GLY A 106 2.55 22.84 -28.52
C GLY A 106 1.42 23.71 -29.08
N ASP A 107 0.23 23.14 -29.31
CA ASP A 107 -0.97 23.92 -29.60
C ASP A 107 -1.64 24.32 -28.28
N ALA A 108 -1.43 25.59 -27.89
CA ALA A 108 -1.86 26.09 -26.58
C ALA A 108 -3.38 25.96 -26.36
N THR A 109 -4.21 26.08 -27.38
CA THR A 109 -5.67 26.02 -27.25
C THR A 109 -6.14 24.58 -27.05
N ASN A 110 -5.63 23.65 -27.84
CA ASN A 110 -5.92 22.22 -27.70
C ASN A 110 -5.35 21.65 -26.41
N ASP A 111 -4.16 22.05 -26.01
CA ASP A 111 -3.52 21.62 -24.76
C ASP A 111 -4.38 22.01 -23.54
N VAL A 112 -4.95 23.22 -23.51
CA VAL A 112 -5.82 23.68 -22.41
C VAL A 112 -7.11 22.87 -22.33
N ILE A 113 -7.78 22.65 -23.46
CA ILE A 113 -9.05 21.88 -23.49
C ILE A 113 -8.79 20.41 -23.12
N GLN A 114 -7.77 19.79 -23.69
CA GLN A 114 -7.41 18.41 -23.34
C GLN A 114 -7.06 18.28 -21.86
N SER A 115 -6.25 19.18 -21.31
CA SER A 115 -5.88 19.19 -19.89
C SER A 115 -7.13 19.32 -19.00
N ALA A 116 -8.08 20.18 -19.34
CA ALA A 116 -9.32 20.34 -18.59
C ALA A 116 -10.19 19.07 -18.60
N ILE A 117 -10.38 18.46 -19.76
CA ILE A 117 -11.15 17.20 -19.90
C ILE A 117 -10.49 16.07 -19.09
N GLN A 118 -9.17 15.94 -19.17
CA GLN A 118 -8.42 14.92 -18.50
C GLN A 118 -8.43 15.09 -16.97
N LYS A 119 -8.29 16.33 -16.49
CA LYS A 119 -8.43 16.66 -15.05
C LYS A 119 -9.83 16.31 -14.55
N ALA A 120 -10.87 16.65 -15.29
CA ALA A 120 -12.25 16.31 -14.95
C ALA A 120 -12.45 14.79 -14.88
N THR A 121 -11.96 14.07 -15.88
CA THR A 121 -12.05 12.60 -15.94
C THR A 121 -11.26 11.94 -14.80
N ALA A 122 -10.02 12.39 -14.54
CA ALA A 122 -9.21 11.92 -13.43
C ALA A 122 -9.89 12.16 -12.08
N THR A 123 -10.53 13.32 -11.91
CA THR A 123 -11.30 13.67 -10.71
C THR A 123 -12.47 12.70 -10.49
N ILE A 124 -13.25 12.42 -11.55
CA ILE A 124 -14.36 11.48 -11.49
C ILE A 124 -13.89 10.07 -11.13
N LEU A 125 -12.84 9.58 -11.79
CA LEU A 125 -12.29 8.25 -11.53
C LEU A 125 -11.74 8.12 -10.10
N SER A 126 -11.07 9.15 -9.60
CA SER A 126 -10.55 9.18 -8.24
C SER A 126 -11.68 9.16 -7.20
N ALA A 127 -12.78 9.86 -7.47
CA ALA A 127 -13.97 9.83 -6.62
C ALA A 127 -14.61 8.43 -6.57
N PHE A 128 -14.68 7.72 -7.71
CA PHE A 128 -15.16 6.34 -7.76
C PHE A 128 -14.24 5.38 -6.98
N ALA A 129 -12.92 5.50 -7.15
CA ALA A 129 -11.95 4.68 -6.42
C ALA A 129 -12.03 4.91 -4.90
N GLU A 130 -12.20 6.16 -4.46
CA GLU A 130 -12.39 6.47 -3.04
C GLU A 130 -13.70 5.91 -2.50
N LYS A 131 -14.80 6.03 -3.25
CA LYS A 131 -16.07 5.41 -2.88
C LYS A 131 -15.94 3.90 -2.70
N GLU A 132 -15.31 3.20 -3.65
CA GLU A 132 -15.08 1.76 -3.57
C GLU A 132 -14.24 1.38 -2.34
N ARG A 133 -13.22 2.20 -2.00
CA ARG A 133 -12.41 2.03 -0.78
C ARG A 133 -13.25 2.15 0.48
N VAL A 134 -14.13 3.15 0.55
CA VAL A 134 -15.05 3.36 1.68
C VAL A 134 -16.03 2.20 1.81
N ASP A 135 -16.63 1.79 0.70
CA ASP A 135 -17.58 0.66 0.67
C ASP A 135 -16.91 -0.66 1.07
N THR A 136 -15.66 -0.87 0.68
CA THR A 136 -14.88 -2.04 1.09
C THR A 136 -14.57 -2.04 2.59
N LYS A 137 -14.17 -0.89 3.16
CA LYS A 137 -13.97 -0.75 4.62
C LYS A 137 -15.26 -1.00 5.39
N LYS A 138 -16.39 -0.50 4.90
CA LYS A 138 -17.70 -0.72 5.52
C LYS A 138 -18.04 -2.22 5.55
N ARG A 139 -17.92 -2.90 4.40
CA ARG A 139 -18.14 -4.37 4.32
C ARG A 139 -17.20 -5.16 5.22
N GLN A 140 -15.93 -4.75 5.34
CA GLN A 140 -14.97 -5.37 6.26
C GLN A 140 -15.39 -5.17 7.72
N ALA A 141 -15.79 -3.96 8.10
CA ALA A 141 -16.25 -3.66 9.46
C ALA A 141 -17.51 -4.49 9.82
N GLU A 142 -18.47 -4.57 8.91
CA GLU A 142 -19.67 -5.39 9.06
C GLU A 142 -19.31 -6.89 9.20
N GLY A 143 -18.41 -7.41 8.37
CA GLY A 143 -17.93 -8.80 8.47
C GLY A 143 -17.20 -9.09 9.78
N ILE A 144 -16.40 -8.13 10.28
CA ILE A 144 -15.75 -8.22 11.60
C ILE A 144 -16.78 -8.27 12.73
N ALA A 145 -17.79 -7.39 12.69
CA ALA A 145 -18.84 -7.35 13.68
C ALA A 145 -19.64 -8.68 13.74
N VAL A 146 -19.99 -9.23 12.58
CA VAL A 146 -20.66 -10.54 12.48
C VAL A 146 -19.78 -11.66 13.05
N ALA A 147 -18.49 -11.69 12.70
CA ALA A 147 -17.57 -12.70 13.21
C ALA A 147 -17.39 -12.60 14.74
N GLN A 148 -17.33 -11.38 15.29
CA GLN A 148 -17.31 -11.15 16.74
C GLN A 148 -18.59 -11.60 17.43
N ALA A 149 -19.75 -11.31 16.85
CA ALA A 149 -21.05 -11.78 17.37
C ALA A 149 -21.16 -13.33 17.38
N GLN A 150 -20.48 -14.00 16.44
CA GLN A 150 -20.35 -15.47 16.40
C GLN A 150 -19.28 -16.01 17.36
N GLY A 151 -18.66 -15.18 18.19
CA GLY A 151 -17.61 -15.59 19.14
C GLY A 151 -16.27 -15.94 18.48
N LYS A 152 -16.08 -15.65 17.19
CA LYS A 152 -14.81 -15.90 16.51
C LYS A 152 -13.74 -14.94 17.03
N HIS A 153 -12.61 -15.49 17.48
CA HIS A 153 -11.46 -14.69 17.88
C HIS A 153 -10.78 -14.10 16.65
N LEU A 154 -10.72 -12.77 16.57
CA LEU A 154 -10.04 -12.04 15.50
C LEU A 154 -8.69 -11.56 16.00
N GLY A 155 -7.66 -11.73 15.19
CA GLY A 155 -6.29 -11.34 15.48
C GLY A 155 -5.38 -12.52 15.86
N ARG A 156 -4.23 -12.22 16.44
CA ARG A 156 -3.24 -13.24 16.83
C ARG A 156 -3.84 -14.21 17.88
N PRO A 157 -3.71 -15.52 17.69
CA PRO A 157 -4.17 -16.51 18.67
C PRO A 157 -3.64 -16.20 20.07
N ARG A 158 -4.49 -16.36 21.07
CA ARG A 158 -4.08 -16.19 22.47
C ARG A 158 -3.13 -17.30 22.86
N THR A 159 -2.09 -16.98 23.65
CA THR A 159 -1.20 -17.96 24.26
C THR A 159 -2.05 -18.97 25.05
N GLN A 160 -1.92 -20.25 24.73
CA GLN A 160 -2.67 -21.32 25.39
C GLN A 160 -2.16 -21.51 26.83
N ILE A 161 -3.06 -21.92 27.73
CA ILE A 161 -2.73 -22.36 29.06
C ILE A 161 -2.43 -23.88 28.92
N THR A 162 -1.14 -24.20 28.93
CA THR A 162 -0.68 -25.60 28.80
C THR A 162 -0.47 -26.22 30.18
N GLN A 163 -0.32 -27.54 30.26
CA GLN A 163 -0.05 -28.21 31.53
C GLN A 163 1.29 -27.76 32.12
N GLU A 164 2.30 -27.54 31.28
CA GLU A 164 3.61 -27.00 31.73
C GLU A 164 3.47 -25.61 32.35
N PHE A 165 2.54 -24.78 31.87
CA PHE A 165 2.26 -23.49 32.50
C PHE A 165 1.60 -23.69 33.86
N ILE A 166 0.63 -24.58 33.99
CA ILE A 166 -0.07 -24.83 35.26
C ILE A 166 0.90 -25.34 36.33
N ASP A 167 1.75 -26.30 35.99
CA ASP A 167 2.74 -26.86 36.89
C ASP A 167 3.76 -25.79 37.34
N ALA A 168 4.27 -25.01 36.40
CA ALA A 168 5.18 -23.90 36.68
C ALA A 168 4.52 -22.78 37.49
N TYR A 169 3.26 -22.49 37.28
CA TYR A 169 2.46 -21.53 38.04
C TYR A 169 2.31 -21.97 39.48
N ASN A 170 1.95 -23.24 39.74
CA ASN A 170 1.79 -23.81 41.09
C ASN A 170 3.11 -23.78 41.88
N GLU A 171 4.21 -24.23 41.27
CA GLU A 171 5.54 -24.18 41.89
C GLU A 171 5.96 -22.75 42.23
N TRP A 172 5.62 -21.77 41.37
CA TRP A 172 5.92 -20.37 41.65
C TRP A 172 5.05 -19.79 42.77
N LYS A 173 3.75 -20.10 42.81
CA LYS A 173 2.86 -19.62 43.87
C LYS A 173 3.19 -20.21 45.22
N GLU A 174 3.68 -21.44 45.28
CA GLU A 174 4.18 -22.09 46.50
C GLU A 174 5.60 -21.61 46.92
N GLY A 175 6.21 -20.70 46.15
CA GLY A 175 7.54 -20.15 46.45
C GLY A 175 8.71 -21.07 46.12
N ARG A 176 8.46 -22.23 45.44
CA ARG A 176 9.51 -23.22 45.11
C ARG A 176 10.44 -22.73 43.97
N ILE A 177 9.91 -21.89 43.10
CA ILE A 177 10.68 -21.29 41.98
C ILE A 177 10.38 -19.80 41.84
N THR A 178 11.30 -19.07 41.18
CA THR A 178 11.09 -17.66 40.84
C THR A 178 10.17 -17.49 39.63
N ALA A 179 9.54 -16.30 39.46
CA ALA A 179 8.72 -15.99 38.28
C ALA A 179 9.51 -16.18 36.97
N THR A 180 10.78 -15.83 36.96
CA THR A 180 11.66 -16.02 35.78
C THR A 180 11.85 -17.51 35.46
N ALA A 181 11.99 -18.36 36.47
CA ALA A 181 12.07 -19.81 36.28
C ALA A 181 10.76 -20.40 35.78
N ALA A 182 9.61 -19.91 36.31
CA ALA A 182 8.28 -20.33 35.85
C ALA A 182 8.03 -19.92 34.37
N MET A 183 8.47 -18.73 33.98
CA MET A 183 8.42 -18.30 32.59
C MET A 183 9.21 -19.22 31.64
N LYS A 184 10.43 -19.59 32.03
CA LYS A 184 11.26 -20.54 31.28
C LYS A 184 10.60 -21.91 31.16
N LYS A 185 10.07 -22.44 32.28
CA LYS A 185 9.41 -23.75 32.35
C LYS A 185 8.15 -23.82 31.49
N SER A 186 7.39 -22.72 31.43
CA SER A 186 6.18 -22.59 30.61
C SER A 186 6.44 -22.16 29.15
N ASN A 187 7.70 -22.07 28.74
CA ASN A 187 8.14 -21.63 27.41
C ASN A 187 7.58 -20.24 26.99
N ILE A 188 7.34 -19.36 27.97
CA ILE A 188 6.88 -17.98 27.75
C ILE A 188 8.06 -17.04 27.97
N THR A 189 8.58 -16.47 26.87
CA THR A 189 9.77 -15.59 26.92
C THR A 189 9.49 -14.16 27.35
N SER A 190 8.24 -13.69 27.19
CA SER A 190 7.83 -12.32 27.52
C SER A 190 7.16 -12.24 28.88
N SER A 191 7.72 -11.43 29.80
CA SER A 191 7.16 -11.18 31.12
C SER A 191 5.72 -10.67 31.07
N SER A 192 5.43 -9.70 30.21
CA SER A 192 4.08 -9.16 30.03
C SER A 192 3.07 -10.22 29.54
N THR A 193 3.52 -11.15 28.70
CA THR A 193 2.70 -12.28 28.25
C THR A 193 2.47 -13.26 29.39
N PHE A 194 3.48 -13.58 30.18
CA PHE A 194 3.37 -14.48 31.33
C PHE A 194 2.32 -13.98 32.34
N TYR A 195 2.47 -12.75 32.84
CA TYR A 195 1.52 -12.18 33.80
C TYR A 195 0.11 -12.02 33.23
N ARG A 196 -0.04 -11.79 31.94
CA ARG A 196 -1.37 -11.77 31.27
C ARG A 196 -2.00 -13.17 31.22
N VAL A 197 -1.21 -14.21 31.05
CA VAL A 197 -1.69 -15.61 31.11
C VAL A 197 -2.04 -15.97 32.54
N VAL A 198 -1.24 -15.59 33.53
CA VAL A 198 -1.52 -15.76 34.97
C VAL A 198 -2.87 -15.15 35.34
N LYS A 199 -3.07 -13.87 35.04
CA LYS A 199 -4.34 -13.18 35.31
C LYS A 199 -5.55 -13.88 34.69
N ARG A 200 -5.38 -14.42 33.47
CA ARG A 200 -6.46 -15.14 32.80
C ARG A 200 -6.73 -16.52 33.39
N TYR A 201 -5.71 -17.17 33.95
CA TYR A 201 -5.84 -18.44 34.65
C TYR A 201 -6.56 -18.25 35.98
N GLU A 202 -6.15 -17.27 36.78
CA GLU A 202 -6.74 -16.92 38.08
C GLU A 202 -8.20 -16.46 38.01
N VAL A 203 -8.66 -15.90 36.89
CA VAL A 203 -10.07 -15.50 36.66
C VAL A 203 -10.96 -16.68 36.24
N LYS A 204 -10.35 -17.83 35.85
CA LYS A 204 -11.11 -19.03 35.44
C LYS A 204 -11.32 -20.04 36.57
N GLU A 205 -10.57 -19.92 37.67
CA GLU A 205 -10.84 -20.59 38.93
C GLU A 205 -11.83 -19.79 39.80
#